data_c0099b768b9ae3adaeb22141b5fee18c
#
_entry.id   c0099b768b9ae3adaeb22141b5fee18c
#
_cell.length_a   1.000
_cell.length_b   1.000
_cell.length_c   1.000
_cell.angle_alpha   90.00
_cell.angle_beta   90.00
_cell.angle_gamma   90.00
#
_symmetry.space_group_name_H-M   'P 1'
#
loop_
_entity.id
_entity.type
_entity.pdbx_description
1 polymer ?
#
loop_
_entity_poly.entity_id
_entity_poly.type
_entity_poly.pdbx_seq_one_letter_code
_entity_poly.pdbx_strand_id
1 'polypeptide(L)'
;MELADTLDLGSSAERHGGSSPSYRTRRGIMKATVTSSKGLHSDLKVIVEKKDIEKKIETRLSELKDKVNLKGFRPGKAPMELLKKQFGASVYGEVAEKILQESTYEALKQNKITPASQPKIDIQTSGEGKNLEFTISVEQVPEIKKVEFEKITLNKYEVKSDKKDIDERLKYIAEGNKKYVDKNGKAENDDLVIFNFEATVEGKAFEGNKGEKLQIVLGKDLFIPGFDKQLVGCAKGDEKVAKVNLPDNYPNKELAGKPSEFKCKIIEVKKSENQKIDDEFAKNFGAKDLKDLEGMISKQVSKEFEGVSEQLLKKEILDQLDNSFNFELPKSLLDDEIHNVEHTLVHEKMDELKAKGEKFSHEHDHDKIKLSDADKKSALEIAKRRVKLALILNKTGEENNIKVTSEELKMELEKQLRNYPGQEKNIRDFYQKNPAELMKL
;
A
#
# COMPACT_ATOMS: atom_id res chain seq x y z
N MET A 1 -8.19 -6.96 -5.17
CA MET A 1 -7.62 -6.47 -6.44
C MET A 1 -7.86 -4.97 -6.47
N GLU A 2 -6.97 -4.25 -5.80
CA GLU A 2 -7.07 -2.80 -5.59
C GLU A 2 -6.40 -2.08 -6.76
N LEU A 3 -7.20 -1.46 -7.61
CA LEU A 3 -6.76 -0.72 -8.80
C LEU A 3 -6.62 0.80 -8.55
N ALA A 4 -6.71 1.24 -7.28
CA ALA A 4 -6.80 2.66 -6.96
C ALA A 4 -5.57 3.27 -6.27
N ASP A 5 -4.56 2.52 -5.89
CA ASP A 5 -3.64 2.99 -4.84
C ASP A 5 -2.21 3.34 -5.26
N THR A 6 -1.89 3.55 -6.52
CA THR A 6 -0.47 3.83 -6.83
C THR A 6 -0.21 4.78 -8.00
N LEU A 7 -0.84 5.93 -8.08
CA LEU A 7 -0.28 7.00 -8.94
C LEU A 7 -0.33 8.33 -8.20
N ASP A 8 0.78 8.66 -7.54
CA ASP A 8 1.07 9.99 -7.07
C ASP A 8 1.47 10.87 -8.26
N LEU A 9 0.49 11.41 -8.95
CA LEU A 9 0.71 12.51 -9.88
C LEU A 9 0.78 13.78 -9.04
N GLY A 10 1.99 14.05 -8.52
CA GLY A 10 2.29 15.15 -7.60
C GLY A 10 1.64 16.48 -7.97
N SER A 11 0.46 16.73 -7.47
CA SER A 11 -0.05 18.08 -7.31
C SER A 11 0.47 18.65 -6.00
N SER A 12 1.77 18.94 -5.92
CA SER A 12 2.33 19.75 -4.85
C SER A 12 1.93 21.21 -5.03
N ALA A 13 0.68 21.50 -4.73
CA ALA A 13 0.24 22.86 -4.41
C ALA A 13 0.15 22.98 -2.91
N GLU A 14 1.29 23.03 -2.23
CA GLU A 14 1.37 23.51 -0.86
C GLU A 14 0.82 24.94 -0.78
N ARG A 15 -0.38 25.07 -0.23
CA ARG A 15 -0.83 26.34 0.34
C ARG A 15 -0.72 26.26 1.84
N HIS A 16 0.45 26.61 2.37
CA HIS A 16 0.54 27.05 3.72
C HIS A 16 -0.28 28.35 3.86
N GLY A 17 -1.30 28.31 4.70
CA GLY A 17 -2.01 29.48 5.17
C GLY A 17 -1.10 30.31 6.09
N GLY A 18 -0.32 31.21 5.50
CA GLY A 18 0.40 32.28 6.13
C GLY A 18 0.23 33.49 5.23
N SER A 19 -0.15 34.62 5.80
CA SER A 19 -0.36 35.93 5.15
C SER A 19 0.75 36.20 4.12
N SER A 20 0.44 36.02 2.85
CA SER A 20 1.34 36.27 1.74
C SER A 20 1.60 37.75 1.60
N PRO A 21 2.87 38.22 1.59
CA PRO A 21 3.15 39.54 1.05
C PRO A 21 2.80 39.48 -0.44
N SER A 22 2.05 40.49 -0.88
CA SER A 22 1.65 40.69 -2.25
C SER A 22 2.89 40.71 -3.18
N TYR A 23 3.17 39.61 -3.85
CA TYR A 23 4.20 39.59 -4.88
C TYR A 23 3.70 40.36 -6.09
N ARG A 24 4.13 41.60 -6.21
CA ARG A 24 4.09 42.34 -7.47
C ARG A 24 4.84 41.53 -8.52
N THR A 25 4.14 41.02 -9.49
CA THR A 25 4.64 40.38 -10.69
C THR A 25 5.65 41.30 -11.36
N ARG A 26 6.95 41.08 -11.16
CA ARG A 26 8.01 41.71 -11.94
C ARG A 26 8.09 40.98 -13.28
N ARG A 27 7.43 41.54 -14.32
CA ARG A 27 7.74 41.23 -15.70
C ARG A 27 9.21 41.61 -15.95
N GLY A 28 10.07 40.62 -16.34
CA GLY A 28 11.34 40.93 -16.98
C GLY A 28 12.62 40.31 -16.43
N ILE A 29 12.58 39.32 -15.52
CA ILE A 29 13.81 38.74 -14.94
C ILE A 29 14.41 37.60 -15.77
N MET A 30 13.63 36.93 -16.62
CA MET A 30 14.10 35.82 -17.43
C MET A 30 13.49 35.81 -18.82
N LYS A 31 14.19 35.19 -19.76
CA LYS A 31 13.71 34.87 -21.11
C LYS A 31 13.57 33.36 -21.21
N ALA A 32 12.34 32.86 -21.37
CA ALA A 32 12.05 31.48 -21.63
C ALA A 32 11.58 31.32 -23.08
N THR A 33 12.21 30.44 -23.83
CA THR A 33 11.89 30.19 -25.24
C THR A 33 11.74 28.68 -25.44
N VAL A 34 10.60 28.25 -26.01
CA VAL A 34 10.43 26.85 -26.42
C VAL A 34 11.31 26.58 -27.61
N THR A 35 12.25 25.65 -27.48
CA THR A 35 13.21 25.29 -28.52
C THR A 35 12.78 24.08 -29.31
N SER A 36 12.06 23.17 -28.71
CA SER A 36 11.52 21.96 -29.34
C SER A 36 10.19 21.59 -28.69
N SER A 37 9.24 21.09 -29.49
CA SER A 37 8.01 20.49 -28.99
C SER A 37 7.64 19.34 -29.92
N LYS A 38 7.63 18.10 -29.37
CA LYS A 38 7.27 16.88 -30.12
C LYS A 38 6.36 16.02 -29.26
N GLY A 39 5.08 15.88 -29.67
CA GLY A 39 4.08 15.18 -28.89
C GLY A 39 3.94 15.82 -27.50
N LEU A 40 4.10 15.04 -26.44
CA LEU A 40 4.03 15.52 -25.06
C LEU A 40 5.38 16.06 -24.53
N HIS A 41 6.47 15.91 -25.27
CA HIS A 41 7.79 16.36 -24.86
C HIS A 41 8.09 17.78 -25.35
N SER A 42 8.57 18.65 -24.46
CA SER A 42 8.95 20.02 -24.77
C SER A 42 10.26 20.40 -24.11
N ASP A 43 11.12 21.06 -24.87
CA ASP A 43 12.37 21.65 -24.40
C ASP A 43 12.25 23.17 -24.37
N LEU A 44 12.55 23.77 -23.22
CA LEU A 44 12.56 25.21 -23.02
C LEU A 44 13.96 25.67 -22.67
N LYS A 45 14.49 26.64 -23.42
CA LYS A 45 15.72 27.33 -23.05
C LYS A 45 15.36 28.54 -22.19
N VAL A 46 15.98 28.59 -21.01
CA VAL A 46 15.82 29.69 -20.03
C VAL A 46 17.14 30.41 -19.86
N ILE A 47 17.08 31.73 -19.90
CA ILE A 47 18.23 32.62 -19.69
C ILE A 47 17.88 33.60 -18.59
N VAL A 48 18.66 33.61 -17.51
CA VAL A 48 18.59 34.56 -16.41
C VAL A 48 19.80 35.48 -16.48
N GLU A 49 19.56 36.79 -16.49
CA GLU A 49 20.63 37.78 -16.65
C GLU A 49 21.50 37.86 -15.38
N LYS A 50 22.81 38.00 -15.54
CA LYS A 50 23.78 38.15 -14.44
C LYS A 50 23.40 39.22 -13.44
N LYS A 51 22.84 40.33 -13.88
CA LYS A 51 22.42 41.44 -13.01
C LYS A 51 21.38 41.02 -11.96
N ASP A 52 20.48 40.14 -12.33
CA ASP A 52 19.42 39.67 -11.41
C ASP A 52 19.99 38.63 -10.43
N ILE A 53 20.95 37.81 -10.87
CA ILE A 53 21.67 36.87 -10.03
C ILE A 53 22.50 37.64 -8.99
N GLU A 54 23.29 38.62 -9.43
CA GLU A 54 24.12 39.46 -8.56
C GLU A 54 23.27 40.16 -7.50
N LYS A 55 22.14 40.75 -7.89
CA LYS A 55 21.22 41.40 -6.97
C LYS A 55 20.66 40.46 -5.90
N LYS A 56 20.30 39.22 -6.28
CA LYS A 56 19.84 38.21 -5.31
C LYS A 56 20.98 37.76 -4.39
N ILE A 57 22.21 37.65 -4.89
CA ILE A 57 23.40 37.35 -4.08
C ILE A 57 23.65 38.46 -3.06
N GLU A 58 23.62 39.73 -3.49
CA GLU A 58 23.80 40.88 -2.57
C GLU A 58 22.71 40.90 -1.48
N THR A 59 21.46 40.64 -1.84
CA THR A 59 20.36 40.55 -0.88
C THR A 59 20.64 39.43 0.13
N ARG A 60 21.04 38.27 -0.33
CA ARG A 60 21.32 37.10 0.51
C ARG A 60 22.54 37.33 1.42
N LEU A 61 23.59 37.92 0.91
CA LEU A 61 24.77 38.32 1.71
C LEU A 61 24.38 39.34 2.78
N SER A 62 23.47 40.29 2.45
CA SER A 62 22.95 41.27 3.44
C SER A 62 22.16 40.60 4.56
N GLU A 63 21.34 39.63 4.27
CA GLU A 63 20.61 38.80 5.25
C GLU A 63 21.57 38.00 6.16
N LEU A 64 22.62 37.45 5.55
CA LEU A 64 23.65 36.70 6.29
C LEU A 64 24.49 37.59 7.20
N LYS A 65 24.70 38.85 6.84
CA LYS A 65 25.47 39.83 7.61
C LYS A 65 24.99 39.93 9.05
N ASP A 66 23.68 39.85 9.28
CA ASP A 66 23.08 39.98 10.61
C ASP A 66 23.10 38.64 11.40
N LYS A 67 23.31 37.54 10.73
CA LYS A 67 23.26 36.17 11.32
C LYS A 67 24.64 35.57 11.59
N VAL A 68 25.67 36.00 10.85
CA VAL A 68 27.02 35.39 10.89
C VAL A 68 27.91 36.12 11.89
N ASN A 69 28.60 35.33 12.72
CA ASN A 69 29.57 35.82 13.70
C ASN A 69 30.98 35.68 13.12
N LEU A 70 31.56 36.77 12.67
CA LEU A 70 32.90 36.82 12.11
C LEU A 70 33.92 37.27 13.16
N LYS A 71 35.03 36.54 13.29
CA LYS A 71 36.14 36.96 14.20
C LYS A 71 36.59 38.37 13.89
N GLY A 72 36.55 39.26 14.86
CA GLY A 72 36.96 40.65 14.74
C GLY A 72 35.84 41.63 14.35
N PHE A 73 34.62 41.19 14.13
CA PHE A 73 33.50 42.08 13.79
C PHE A 73 32.28 41.76 14.65
N ARG A 74 31.58 42.82 15.10
CA ARG A 74 30.29 42.66 15.75
C ARG A 74 29.24 42.21 14.72
N PRO A 75 28.27 41.35 15.07
CA PRO A 75 27.18 40.95 14.18
C PRO A 75 26.54 42.16 13.50
N GLY A 76 26.32 42.10 12.19
CA GLY A 76 25.76 43.21 11.41
C GLY A 76 26.76 44.32 11.00
N LYS A 77 28.03 44.27 11.38
CA LYS A 77 29.04 45.28 11.03
C LYS A 77 30.18 44.80 10.11
N ALA A 78 30.13 43.56 9.65
CA ALA A 78 31.10 43.02 8.71
C ALA A 78 31.03 43.75 7.35
N PRO A 79 32.18 44.08 6.70
CA PRO A 79 32.18 44.62 5.34
C PRO A 79 31.66 43.59 4.33
N MET A 80 30.87 44.07 3.34
CA MET A 80 30.30 43.19 2.31
C MET A 80 31.34 42.44 1.48
N GLU A 81 32.49 43.08 1.20
CA GLU A 81 33.59 42.48 0.48
C GLU A 81 34.19 41.24 1.18
N LEU A 82 34.29 41.33 2.51
CA LEU A 82 34.78 40.21 3.32
C LEU A 82 33.78 39.06 3.33
N LEU A 83 32.44 39.37 3.47
CA LEU A 83 31.38 38.37 3.37
C LEU A 83 31.38 37.72 2.00
N LYS A 84 31.51 38.48 0.91
CA LYS A 84 31.56 37.97 -0.44
C LYS A 84 32.76 37.06 -0.65
N LYS A 85 33.92 37.40 -0.11
CA LYS A 85 35.14 36.60 -0.18
C LYS A 85 35.04 35.27 0.57
N GLN A 86 34.35 35.29 1.72
CA GLN A 86 34.27 34.15 2.63
C GLN A 86 33.09 33.21 2.32
N PHE A 87 31.94 33.76 1.95
CA PHE A 87 30.69 33.06 1.74
C PHE A 87 30.16 33.12 0.31
N GLY A 88 30.83 33.89 -0.59
CA GLY A 88 30.33 34.13 -1.95
C GLY A 88 30.06 32.88 -2.75
N ALA A 89 30.92 31.88 -2.71
CA ALA A 89 30.77 30.63 -3.45
C ALA A 89 29.57 29.81 -2.90
N SER A 90 29.40 29.72 -1.59
CA SER A 90 28.29 29.00 -0.96
C SER A 90 26.95 29.71 -1.21
N VAL A 91 26.94 31.04 -1.09
CA VAL A 91 25.74 31.86 -1.37
C VAL A 91 25.39 31.82 -2.85
N TYR A 92 26.37 31.81 -3.74
CA TYR A 92 26.13 31.65 -5.17
C TYR A 92 25.41 30.32 -5.45
N GLY A 93 25.88 29.18 -4.87
CA GLY A 93 25.24 27.88 -5.02
C GLY A 93 23.78 27.89 -4.57
N GLU A 94 23.53 28.39 -3.35
CA GLU A 94 22.17 28.49 -2.77
C GLU A 94 21.25 29.37 -3.63
N VAL A 95 21.75 30.54 -4.05
CA VAL A 95 20.98 31.48 -4.88
C VAL A 95 20.74 30.94 -6.27
N ALA A 96 21.72 30.27 -6.88
CA ALA A 96 21.59 29.67 -8.20
C ALA A 96 20.53 28.54 -8.20
N GLU A 97 20.55 27.68 -7.19
CA GLU A 97 19.52 26.63 -7.01
C GLU A 97 18.12 27.22 -6.89
N LYS A 98 17.96 28.22 -6.04
CA LYS A 98 16.69 28.91 -5.86
C LYS A 98 16.20 29.60 -7.15
N ILE A 99 17.11 30.23 -7.89
CA ILE A 99 16.80 30.84 -9.19
C ILE A 99 16.37 29.78 -10.20
N LEU A 100 17.06 28.62 -10.25
CA LEU A 100 16.68 27.50 -11.12
C LEU A 100 15.27 27.04 -10.83
N GLN A 101 14.92 26.82 -9.56
CA GLN A 101 13.58 26.39 -9.16
C GLN A 101 12.51 27.43 -9.53
N GLU A 102 12.69 28.69 -9.11
CA GLU A 102 11.76 29.77 -9.39
C GLU A 102 11.58 30.00 -10.91
N SER A 103 12.68 30.02 -11.67
CA SER A 103 12.66 30.27 -13.11
C SER A 103 12.05 29.09 -13.88
N THR A 104 12.29 27.86 -13.44
CA THR A 104 11.63 26.68 -14.01
C THR A 104 10.11 26.75 -13.84
N TYR A 105 9.65 27.03 -12.62
CA TYR A 105 8.22 27.18 -12.34
C TYR A 105 7.57 28.30 -13.19
N GLU A 106 8.22 29.46 -13.25
CA GLU A 106 7.69 30.57 -14.04
C GLU A 106 7.73 30.29 -15.55
N ALA A 107 8.78 29.64 -16.07
CA ALA A 107 8.88 29.27 -17.47
C ALA A 107 7.77 28.32 -17.91
N LEU A 108 7.49 27.30 -17.11
CA LEU A 108 6.40 26.35 -17.34
C LEU A 108 5.03 27.06 -17.30
N LYS A 109 4.81 27.90 -16.31
CA LYS A 109 3.56 28.67 -16.14
C LYS A 109 3.31 29.65 -17.29
N GLN A 110 4.33 30.37 -17.75
CA GLN A 110 4.22 31.32 -18.87
C GLN A 110 3.86 30.60 -20.18
N ASN A 111 4.39 29.40 -20.39
CA ASN A 111 4.12 28.59 -21.56
C ASN A 111 2.89 27.68 -21.40
N LYS A 112 2.17 27.75 -20.27
CA LYS A 112 1.00 26.93 -19.96
C LYS A 112 1.27 25.42 -20.02
N ILE A 113 2.48 25.02 -19.66
CA ILE A 113 2.90 23.63 -19.62
C ILE A 113 2.67 23.10 -18.21
N THR A 114 1.85 22.07 -18.09
CA THR A 114 1.68 21.29 -16.84
C THR A 114 2.59 20.07 -16.92
N PRO A 115 3.64 19.99 -16.08
CA PRO A 115 4.55 18.87 -16.11
C PRO A 115 3.87 17.59 -15.64
N ALA A 116 4.09 16.48 -16.33
CA ALA A 116 3.63 15.15 -15.95
C ALA A 116 4.55 14.50 -14.90
N SER A 117 5.84 14.85 -14.95
CA SER A 117 6.87 14.39 -14.02
C SER A 117 7.83 15.54 -13.71
N GLN A 118 8.77 15.30 -12.79
CA GLN A 118 9.78 16.30 -12.46
C GLN A 118 10.62 16.68 -13.70
N PRO A 119 10.66 17.99 -14.09
CA PRO A 119 11.41 18.43 -15.26
C PRO A 119 12.92 18.14 -15.11
N LYS A 120 13.55 17.68 -16.18
CA LYS A 120 15.01 17.56 -16.23
C LYS A 120 15.62 18.91 -16.59
N ILE A 121 16.59 19.36 -15.77
CA ILE A 121 17.28 20.62 -15.95
C ILE A 121 18.72 20.33 -16.36
N ASP A 122 19.12 20.86 -17.51
CA ASP A 122 20.49 20.80 -18.01
C ASP A 122 21.08 22.19 -18.06
N ILE A 123 22.12 22.42 -17.20
CA ILE A 123 22.77 23.72 -17.05
C ILE A 123 23.86 23.85 -18.12
N GLN A 124 23.67 24.78 -19.07
CA GLN A 124 24.62 25.04 -20.14
C GLN A 124 25.69 26.04 -19.73
N THR A 125 25.32 27.09 -19.03
CA THR A 125 26.24 28.12 -18.56
C THR A 125 25.89 28.54 -17.14
N SER A 126 26.87 28.49 -16.24
CA SER A 126 26.78 29.00 -14.88
C SER A 126 28.10 29.58 -14.42
N GLY A 127 28.13 30.44 -13.45
CA GLY A 127 29.32 30.98 -12.83
C GLY A 127 29.20 32.45 -12.46
N GLU A 128 30.07 32.91 -11.54
CA GLU A 128 30.07 34.29 -11.07
C GLU A 128 30.34 35.25 -12.24
N GLY A 129 29.51 36.27 -12.40
CA GLY A 129 29.61 37.27 -13.46
C GLY A 129 29.11 36.81 -14.85
N LYS A 130 28.52 35.64 -14.98
CA LYS A 130 27.92 35.11 -16.22
C LYS A 130 26.39 35.05 -16.09
N ASN A 131 25.69 34.99 -17.22
CA ASN A 131 24.30 34.63 -17.24
C ASN A 131 24.13 33.17 -16.86
N LEU A 132 23.00 32.83 -16.23
CA LEU A 132 22.62 31.45 -16.00
C LEU A 132 21.75 31.00 -17.18
N GLU A 133 22.28 30.08 -17.98
CA GLU A 133 21.57 29.50 -19.11
C GLU A 133 21.35 28.00 -18.85
N PHE A 134 20.12 27.55 -18.98
CA PHE A 134 19.77 26.14 -18.81
C PHE A 134 18.61 25.75 -19.71
N THR A 135 18.55 24.46 -20.00
CA THR A 135 17.44 23.85 -20.75
C THR A 135 16.58 23.04 -19.79
N ILE A 136 15.28 23.21 -19.92
CA ILE A 136 14.28 22.44 -19.20
C ILE A 136 13.68 21.46 -20.19
N SER A 137 13.89 20.15 -19.97
CA SER A 137 13.21 19.10 -20.73
C SER A 137 12.07 18.57 -19.88
N VAL A 138 10.85 18.70 -20.40
CA VAL A 138 9.62 18.39 -19.68
C VAL A 138 8.67 17.56 -20.53
N GLU A 139 8.07 16.55 -19.93
CA GLU A 139 6.89 15.90 -20.46
C GLU A 139 5.65 16.54 -19.86
N GLN A 140 4.71 16.93 -20.71
CA GLN A 140 3.48 17.59 -20.28
C GLN A 140 2.33 16.61 -20.18
N VAL A 141 1.40 16.91 -19.27
CA VAL A 141 0.13 16.19 -19.17
C VAL A 141 -0.67 16.43 -20.46
N PRO A 142 -1.21 15.37 -21.09
CA PRO A 142 -2.01 15.52 -22.31
C PRO A 142 -3.30 16.33 -22.04
N GLU A 143 -3.81 16.98 -23.08
CA GLU A 143 -5.14 17.57 -23.00
C GLU A 143 -6.22 16.49 -22.99
N ILE A 144 -6.90 16.36 -21.86
CA ILE A 144 -7.97 15.39 -21.65
C ILE A 144 -9.31 16.11 -21.77
N LYS A 145 -10.18 15.60 -22.63
CA LYS A 145 -11.54 16.11 -22.75
C LYS A 145 -12.32 15.86 -21.48
N LYS A 146 -13.27 16.73 -21.18
CA LYS A 146 -14.16 16.57 -20.02
C LYS A 146 -14.93 15.25 -20.08
N VAL A 147 -15.02 14.57 -18.95
CA VAL A 147 -15.82 13.34 -18.84
C VAL A 147 -17.31 13.69 -18.90
N GLU A 148 -18.01 13.09 -19.84
CA GLU A 148 -19.45 13.22 -19.98
C GLU A 148 -20.15 12.09 -19.23
N PHE A 149 -20.38 12.28 -17.92
CA PHE A 149 -20.97 11.25 -17.04
C PHE A 149 -22.35 10.77 -17.51
N GLU A 150 -23.09 11.61 -18.21
CA GLU A 150 -24.43 11.28 -18.74
C GLU A 150 -24.39 10.14 -19.78
N LYS A 151 -23.24 9.89 -20.39
CA LYS A 151 -23.03 8.82 -21.37
C LYS A 151 -22.60 7.50 -20.75
N ILE A 152 -22.28 7.50 -19.46
CA ILE A 152 -21.87 6.30 -18.73
C ILE A 152 -23.12 5.54 -18.32
N THR A 153 -23.29 4.32 -18.84
CA THR A 153 -24.40 3.44 -18.48
C THR A 153 -23.90 2.33 -17.55
N LEU A 154 -24.47 2.23 -16.38
CA LEU A 154 -24.06 1.28 -15.37
C LEU A 154 -25.19 0.28 -15.08
N ASN A 155 -24.82 -0.99 -14.84
CA ASN A 155 -25.73 -2.00 -14.38
C ASN A 155 -25.69 -2.02 -12.85
N LYS A 156 -26.83 -1.73 -12.19
CA LYS A 156 -26.92 -1.89 -10.76
C LYS A 156 -27.18 -3.34 -10.42
N TYR A 157 -26.21 -3.98 -9.79
CA TYR A 157 -26.35 -5.36 -9.33
C TYR A 157 -26.98 -5.35 -7.94
N GLU A 158 -28.28 -5.75 -7.87
CA GLU A 158 -28.97 -5.96 -6.61
C GLU A 158 -29.01 -7.47 -6.34
N VAL A 159 -28.29 -7.92 -5.34
CA VAL A 159 -28.37 -9.30 -4.89
C VAL A 159 -29.29 -9.34 -3.67
N LYS A 160 -30.38 -10.10 -3.79
CA LYS A 160 -31.24 -10.41 -2.66
C LYS A 160 -30.75 -11.72 -2.06
N SER A 161 -30.48 -11.72 -0.76
CA SER A 161 -30.16 -12.96 -0.05
C SER A 161 -31.35 -13.91 -0.09
N ASP A 162 -31.18 -15.05 -0.72
CA ASP A 162 -32.21 -16.10 -0.72
C ASP A 162 -32.19 -16.85 0.61
N LYS A 163 -33.35 -17.44 0.95
CA LYS A 163 -33.46 -18.27 2.15
C LYS A 163 -32.42 -19.40 2.17
N LYS A 164 -32.06 -19.90 1.00
CA LYS A 164 -31.04 -20.93 0.82
C LYS A 164 -29.66 -20.49 1.30
N ASP A 165 -29.26 -19.26 0.98
CA ASP A 165 -27.97 -18.70 1.40
C ASP A 165 -27.91 -18.55 2.93
N ILE A 166 -29.02 -18.14 3.53
CA ILE A 166 -29.15 -18.01 4.99
C ILE A 166 -29.08 -19.39 5.65
N ASP A 167 -29.77 -20.39 5.12
CA ASP A 167 -29.75 -21.76 5.63
C ASP A 167 -28.36 -22.40 5.52
N GLU A 168 -27.63 -22.16 4.41
CA GLU A 168 -26.26 -22.64 4.22
C GLU A 168 -25.30 -21.98 5.23
N ARG A 169 -25.44 -20.68 5.45
CA ARG A 169 -24.65 -19.95 6.43
C ARG A 169 -24.91 -20.39 7.87
N LEU A 170 -26.20 -20.61 8.21
CA LEU A 170 -26.59 -21.18 9.51
C LEU A 170 -25.98 -22.56 9.73
N LYS A 171 -26.02 -23.45 8.73
CA LYS A 171 -25.39 -24.76 8.79
C LYS A 171 -23.88 -24.63 9.01
N TYR A 172 -23.23 -23.78 8.26
CA TYR A 172 -21.80 -23.55 8.42
C TYR A 172 -21.43 -23.06 9.85
N ILE A 173 -22.22 -22.12 10.39
CA ILE A 173 -22.05 -21.63 11.77
C ILE A 173 -22.28 -22.77 12.78
N ALA A 174 -23.31 -23.60 12.57
CA ALA A 174 -23.63 -24.73 13.44
C ALA A 174 -22.53 -25.82 13.39
N GLU A 175 -21.96 -26.08 12.23
CA GLU A 175 -20.84 -27.02 12.06
C GLU A 175 -19.57 -26.54 12.75
N GLY A 176 -19.30 -25.24 12.75
CA GLY A 176 -18.16 -24.63 13.46
C GLY A 176 -18.32 -24.59 14.98
N ASN A 177 -19.57 -24.69 15.49
CA ASN A 177 -19.92 -24.56 16.90
C ASN A 177 -20.61 -25.82 17.46
N LYS A 178 -20.11 -27.01 17.10
CA LYS A 178 -20.63 -28.28 17.59
C LYS A 178 -20.52 -28.36 19.11
N LYS A 179 -21.57 -28.90 19.77
CA LYS A 179 -21.48 -29.29 21.18
C LYS A 179 -20.79 -30.65 21.31
N TYR A 180 -20.02 -30.79 22.39
CA TYR A 180 -19.31 -32.03 22.67
C TYR A 180 -19.80 -32.61 23.99
N VAL A 181 -20.29 -33.85 23.96
CA VAL A 181 -20.79 -34.58 25.15
C VAL A 181 -19.84 -35.76 25.43
N ASP A 182 -19.74 -36.12 26.70
CA ASP A 182 -18.86 -37.22 27.11
C ASP A 182 -19.25 -38.53 26.41
N LYS A 183 -18.24 -39.19 25.83
CA LYS A 183 -18.39 -40.48 25.14
C LYS A 183 -17.67 -41.58 25.92
N ASN A 184 -18.42 -42.56 26.36
CA ASN A 184 -17.86 -43.80 26.91
C ASN A 184 -17.59 -44.81 25.78
N GLY A 185 -16.50 -44.63 25.05
CA GLY A 185 -16.16 -45.50 23.92
C GLY A 185 -14.91 -45.02 23.19
N LYS A 186 -14.63 -45.64 22.05
CA LYS A 186 -13.50 -45.30 21.20
C LYS A 186 -13.75 -44.02 20.45
N ALA A 187 -12.72 -43.21 20.33
CA ALA A 187 -12.76 -41.96 19.57
C ALA A 187 -12.86 -42.23 18.07
N GLU A 188 -13.74 -41.53 17.40
CA GLU A 188 -13.98 -41.54 15.96
C GLU A 188 -13.65 -40.18 15.34
N ASN A 189 -13.66 -40.08 14.03
CA ASN A 189 -13.53 -38.78 13.37
C ASN A 189 -14.65 -37.85 13.84
N ASP A 190 -14.34 -36.55 13.91
CA ASP A 190 -15.19 -35.47 14.46
C ASP A 190 -15.40 -35.50 15.99
N ASP A 191 -14.87 -36.49 16.74
CA ASP A 191 -14.87 -36.47 18.18
C ASP A 191 -13.79 -35.53 18.72
N LEU A 192 -14.06 -34.87 19.85
CA LEU A 192 -13.10 -34.07 20.60
C LEU A 192 -12.36 -34.95 21.59
N VAL A 193 -11.03 -34.98 21.49
CA VAL A 193 -10.18 -35.72 22.40
C VAL A 193 -9.41 -34.73 23.25
N ILE A 194 -9.50 -34.92 24.58
CA ILE A 194 -8.71 -34.15 25.56
C ILE A 194 -7.60 -35.06 26.07
N PHE A 195 -6.36 -34.62 25.95
CA PHE A 195 -5.19 -35.42 26.30
C PHE A 195 -4.04 -34.59 26.84
N ASN A 196 -3.17 -35.26 27.61
CA ASN A 196 -1.85 -34.73 27.93
C ASN A 196 -0.84 -35.37 26.99
N PHE A 197 0.19 -34.64 26.66
CA PHE A 197 1.29 -35.21 25.87
C PHE A 197 2.66 -34.88 26.43
N GLU A 198 3.60 -35.75 26.14
CA GLU A 198 5.03 -35.53 26.30
C GLU A 198 5.72 -35.90 24.97
N ALA A 199 6.37 -34.93 24.33
CA ALA A 199 7.00 -35.11 23.02
C ALA A 199 8.52 -35.26 23.15
N THR A 200 9.10 -36.05 22.26
CA THR A 200 10.56 -36.18 22.11
C THR A 200 10.91 -36.13 20.64
N VAL A 201 12.05 -35.51 20.32
CA VAL A 201 12.64 -35.53 18.97
C VAL A 201 13.96 -36.28 19.06
N GLU A 202 14.11 -37.33 18.27
CA GLU A 202 15.30 -38.22 18.33
C GLU A 202 15.61 -38.69 19.74
N GLY A 203 14.57 -38.94 20.57
CA GLY A 203 14.69 -39.39 21.96
C GLY A 203 15.09 -38.31 22.96
N LYS A 204 15.23 -37.04 22.53
CA LYS A 204 15.58 -35.92 23.42
C LYS A 204 14.37 -35.03 23.69
N ALA A 205 14.23 -34.57 24.93
CA ALA A 205 13.25 -33.59 25.32
C ALA A 205 13.67 -32.20 24.83
N PHE A 206 12.70 -31.34 24.50
CA PHE A 206 12.92 -29.95 24.03
C PHE A 206 11.99 -28.99 24.80
N GLU A 207 12.25 -27.71 24.73
CA GLU A 207 11.42 -26.70 25.37
C GLU A 207 10.02 -26.68 24.76
N GLY A 208 8.98 -26.77 25.60
CA GLY A 208 7.58 -26.90 25.14
C GLY A 208 7.15 -28.32 24.77
N ASN A 209 7.94 -29.34 25.12
CA ASN A 209 7.66 -30.74 24.83
C ASN A 209 6.50 -31.37 25.60
N LYS A 210 5.88 -30.65 26.51
CA LYS A 210 4.75 -31.13 27.35
C LYS A 210 3.55 -30.20 27.20
N GLY A 211 2.39 -30.81 27.16
CA GLY A 211 1.12 -30.09 27.20
C GLY A 211 0.08 -30.86 28.01
N GLU A 212 -0.68 -30.14 28.80
CA GLU A 212 -1.75 -30.70 29.60
C GLU A 212 -3.10 -30.22 29.10
N LYS A 213 -4.10 -31.13 29.14
CA LYS A 213 -5.49 -30.89 28.73
C LYS A 213 -5.65 -30.25 27.36
N LEU A 214 -4.78 -30.65 26.41
CA LEU A 214 -4.93 -30.20 25.02
C LEU A 214 -6.17 -30.81 24.42
N GLN A 215 -6.87 -30.00 23.62
CA GLN A 215 -8.13 -30.40 22.99
C GLN A 215 -7.95 -30.39 21.48
N ILE A 216 -8.26 -31.51 20.83
CA ILE A 216 -8.26 -31.60 19.37
C ILE A 216 -9.52 -32.30 18.88
N VAL A 217 -10.01 -31.84 17.72
CA VAL A 217 -11.09 -32.55 17.00
C VAL A 217 -10.44 -33.46 15.97
N LEU A 218 -10.70 -34.75 16.08
CA LEU A 218 -10.07 -35.74 15.18
C LEU A 218 -10.55 -35.61 13.74
N GLY A 219 -9.64 -35.82 12.78
CA GLY A 219 -9.93 -35.78 11.35
C GLY A 219 -9.88 -34.39 10.71
N LYS A 220 -9.47 -33.36 11.44
CA LYS A 220 -9.34 -31.97 10.95
C LYS A 220 -7.89 -31.56 10.66
N ASP A 221 -6.90 -32.38 11.05
CA ASP A 221 -5.46 -32.13 10.92
C ASP A 221 -5.03 -30.72 11.44
N LEU A 222 -5.67 -30.23 12.53
CA LEU A 222 -5.46 -28.87 13.06
C LEU A 222 -4.22 -28.72 13.92
N PHE A 223 -3.61 -29.80 14.38
CA PHE A 223 -2.44 -29.77 15.27
C PHE A 223 -1.14 -30.00 14.50
N ILE A 224 -0.83 -31.25 14.19
CA ILE A 224 0.31 -31.64 13.36
C ILE A 224 -0.21 -32.59 12.28
N PRO A 225 0.15 -32.44 11.02
CA PRO A 225 -0.34 -33.30 9.94
C PRO A 225 -0.16 -34.79 10.24
N GLY A 226 -1.24 -35.54 10.20
CA GLY A 226 -1.24 -36.97 10.45
C GLY A 226 -1.26 -37.39 11.93
N PHE A 227 -1.25 -36.44 12.87
CA PHE A 227 -1.34 -36.71 14.31
C PHE A 227 -2.72 -37.26 14.71
N ASP A 228 -3.79 -36.62 14.25
CA ASP A 228 -5.17 -36.97 14.54
C ASP A 228 -5.48 -38.42 14.18
N LYS A 229 -5.01 -38.89 13.02
CA LYS A 229 -5.25 -40.23 12.50
C LYS A 229 -4.73 -41.32 13.44
N GLN A 230 -3.67 -41.03 14.21
CA GLN A 230 -3.09 -41.98 15.12
C GLN A 230 -3.83 -42.05 16.48
N LEU A 231 -4.60 -41.01 16.80
CA LEU A 231 -5.48 -40.99 17.99
C LEU A 231 -6.89 -41.53 17.70
N VAL A 232 -7.27 -41.76 16.46
CA VAL A 232 -8.53 -42.44 16.16
C VAL A 232 -8.54 -43.83 16.80
N GLY A 233 -9.68 -44.18 17.41
CA GLY A 233 -9.87 -45.46 18.13
C GLY A 233 -9.29 -45.50 19.53
N CYS A 234 -8.78 -44.40 20.10
CA CYS A 234 -8.40 -44.33 21.51
C CYS A 234 -9.65 -44.20 22.41
N ALA A 235 -9.50 -44.64 23.65
CA ALA A 235 -10.51 -44.49 24.71
C ALA A 235 -9.97 -43.68 25.90
N LYS A 236 -10.86 -43.25 26.77
CA LYS A 236 -10.49 -42.56 28.01
C LYS A 236 -9.55 -43.43 28.86
N GLY A 237 -8.42 -42.86 29.24
CA GLY A 237 -7.38 -43.54 30.05
C GLY A 237 -6.31 -44.23 29.22
N ASP A 238 -6.44 -44.34 27.92
CA ASP A 238 -5.42 -44.94 27.05
C ASP A 238 -4.17 -44.09 26.96
N GLU A 239 -3.04 -44.78 26.85
CA GLU A 239 -1.75 -44.17 26.53
C GLU A 239 -1.35 -44.59 25.12
N LYS A 240 -1.18 -43.64 24.24
CA LYS A 240 -0.78 -43.86 22.83
C LYS A 240 0.46 -43.05 22.49
N VAL A 241 1.28 -43.63 21.64
CA VAL A 241 2.45 -42.95 21.07
C VAL A 241 2.14 -42.60 19.61
N ALA A 242 2.05 -41.33 19.34
CA ALA A 242 1.89 -40.82 17.98
C ALA A 242 3.27 -40.43 17.41
N LYS A 243 3.58 -40.93 16.21
CA LYS A 243 4.83 -40.64 15.51
C LYS A 243 4.51 -39.76 14.31
N VAL A 244 5.00 -38.52 14.35
CA VAL A 244 4.74 -37.52 13.28
C VAL A 244 6.00 -36.69 13.05
N ASN A 245 6.11 -36.13 11.87
CA ASN A 245 7.17 -35.16 11.60
C ASN A 245 6.67 -33.75 11.99
N LEU A 246 7.51 -33.01 12.69
CA LEU A 246 7.22 -31.60 12.95
C LEU A 246 7.16 -30.83 11.63
N PRO A 247 6.24 -29.87 11.47
CA PRO A 247 6.12 -29.11 10.24
C PRO A 247 7.36 -28.26 9.97
N ASP A 248 7.65 -27.98 8.69
CA ASP A 248 8.83 -27.21 8.28
C ASP A 248 8.81 -25.76 8.79
N ASN A 249 7.63 -25.23 9.10
CA ASN A 249 7.42 -23.89 9.67
C ASN A 249 7.39 -23.88 11.21
N TYR A 250 7.89 -24.95 11.88
CA TYR A 250 7.94 -25.00 13.33
C TYR A 250 8.80 -23.85 13.89
N PRO A 251 8.38 -23.19 15.00
CA PRO A 251 9.07 -21.99 15.51
C PRO A 251 10.57 -22.21 15.80
N ASN A 252 10.94 -23.40 16.27
CA ASN A 252 12.34 -23.76 16.45
C ASN A 252 12.87 -24.45 15.18
N LYS A 253 13.74 -23.73 14.45
CA LYS A 253 14.35 -24.20 13.19
C LYS A 253 15.18 -25.49 13.33
N GLU A 254 15.71 -25.77 14.52
CA GLU A 254 16.48 -27.00 14.78
C GLU A 254 15.60 -28.24 14.86
N LEU A 255 14.31 -28.07 15.13
CA LEU A 255 13.32 -29.13 15.27
C LEU A 255 12.41 -29.27 14.04
N ALA A 256 12.38 -28.27 13.16
CA ALA A 256 11.56 -28.28 11.95
C ALA A 256 11.86 -29.47 11.05
N GLY A 257 10.82 -30.16 10.57
CA GLY A 257 10.92 -31.31 9.68
C GLY A 257 11.40 -32.61 10.35
N LYS A 258 11.78 -32.59 11.65
CA LYS A 258 12.31 -33.77 12.30
C LYS A 258 11.22 -34.73 12.79
N PRO A 259 11.51 -36.05 12.80
CA PRO A 259 10.59 -37.05 13.36
C PRO A 259 10.49 -36.87 14.88
N SER A 260 9.26 -36.83 15.35
CA SER A 260 8.90 -36.64 16.76
C SER A 260 7.97 -37.76 17.24
N GLU A 261 8.13 -38.15 18.51
CA GLU A 261 7.26 -39.09 19.17
C GLU A 261 6.50 -38.37 20.28
N PHE A 262 5.18 -38.44 20.25
CA PHE A 262 4.26 -37.89 21.23
C PHE A 262 3.65 -38.99 22.08
N LYS A 263 4.00 -39.06 23.34
CA LYS A 263 3.34 -39.95 24.31
C LYS A 263 2.10 -39.22 24.81
N CYS A 264 0.94 -39.69 24.38
CA CYS A 264 -0.35 -39.05 24.68
C CYS A 264 -1.10 -39.88 25.69
N LYS A 265 -1.54 -39.24 26.79
CA LYS A 265 -2.44 -39.84 27.77
C LYS A 265 -3.81 -39.23 27.63
N ILE A 266 -4.79 -40.02 27.22
CA ILE A 266 -6.15 -39.60 26.92
C ILE A 266 -6.92 -39.37 28.23
N ILE A 267 -7.40 -38.16 28.44
CA ILE A 267 -8.18 -37.77 29.62
C ILE A 267 -9.66 -37.99 29.37
N GLU A 268 -10.18 -37.49 28.26
CA GLU A 268 -11.59 -37.56 27.91
C GLU A 268 -11.77 -37.70 26.41
N VAL A 269 -12.80 -38.42 26.01
CA VAL A 269 -13.30 -38.48 24.66
C VAL A 269 -14.73 -37.94 24.66
N LYS A 270 -15.01 -36.99 23.80
CA LYS A 270 -16.32 -36.36 23.69
C LYS A 270 -16.84 -36.50 22.27
N LYS A 271 -18.05 -36.99 22.13
CA LYS A 271 -18.72 -37.08 20.81
C LYS A 271 -19.27 -35.74 20.40
N SER A 272 -19.07 -35.40 19.13
CA SER A 272 -19.74 -34.25 18.56
C SER A 272 -21.25 -34.51 18.43
N GLU A 273 -22.06 -33.63 18.98
CA GLU A 273 -23.47 -33.60 18.70
C GLU A 273 -23.80 -32.44 17.77
N ASN A 274 -24.52 -32.74 16.69
CA ASN A 274 -25.06 -31.71 15.82
C ASN A 274 -25.99 -30.81 16.65
N GLN A 275 -25.56 -29.55 16.78
CA GLN A 275 -26.38 -28.57 17.48
C GLN A 275 -27.66 -28.31 16.66
N LYS A 276 -28.81 -28.47 17.30
CA LYS A 276 -30.08 -28.07 16.66
C LYS A 276 -30.06 -26.57 16.46
N ILE A 277 -30.43 -26.14 15.26
CA ILE A 277 -30.55 -24.72 14.91
C ILE A 277 -31.94 -24.28 15.44
N ASP A 278 -31.94 -23.79 16.65
CA ASP A 278 -33.15 -23.36 17.37
C ASP A 278 -32.92 -22.02 18.10
N ASP A 279 -33.88 -21.54 18.88
CA ASP A 279 -33.76 -20.29 19.62
C ASP A 279 -32.64 -20.29 20.67
N GLU A 280 -32.27 -21.45 21.22
CA GLU A 280 -31.15 -21.59 22.13
C GLU A 280 -29.82 -21.40 21.42
N PHE A 281 -29.71 -21.97 20.22
CA PHE A 281 -28.58 -21.75 19.35
C PHE A 281 -28.44 -20.26 19.03
N ALA A 282 -29.49 -19.57 18.64
CA ALA A 282 -29.51 -18.16 18.31
C ALA A 282 -29.03 -17.27 19.47
N LYS A 283 -29.40 -17.59 20.70
CA LYS A 283 -28.97 -16.86 21.91
C LYS A 283 -27.46 -16.93 22.16
N ASN A 284 -26.81 -18.03 21.78
CA ASN A 284 -25.35 -18.13 21.87
C ASN A 284 -24.60 -17.12 21.00
N PHE A 285 -25.26 -16.61 19.95
CA PHE A 285 -24.73 -15.59 19.03
C PHE A 285 -25.27 -14.18 19.31
N GLY A 286 -25.96 -14.00 20.46
CA GLY A 286 -26.46 -12.69 20.87
C GLY A 286 -27.80 -12.30 20.22
N ALA A 287 -28.43 -13.22 19.48
CA ALA A 287 -29.77 -13.01 18.92
C ALA A 287 -30.86 -13.38 19.95
N LYS A 288 -32.07 -12.83 19.80
CA LYS A 288 -33.18 -13.09 20.68
C LYS A 288 -33.84 -14.46 20.44
N ASP A 289 -33.94 -14.82 19.18
CA ASP A 289 -34.52 -16.04 18.66
C ASP A 289 -33.89 -16.39 17.30
N LEU A 290 -34.28 -17.52 16.72
CA LEU A 290 -33.77 -17.98 15.42
C LEU A 290 -34.05 -16.97 14.30
N LYS A 291 -35.24 -16.35 14.33
CA LYS A 291 -35.65 -15.37 13.32
C LYS A 291 -34.81 -14.10 13.37
N ASP A 292 -34.41 -13.67 14.55
CA ASP A 292 -33.50 -12.54 14.74
C ASP A 292 -32.10 -12.88 14.21
N LEU A 293 -31.60 -14.11 14.47
CA LEU A 293 -30.35 -14.60 13.92
C LEU A 293 -30.36 -14.67 12.38
N GLU A 294 -31.43 -15.20 11.79
CA GLU A 294 -31.65 -15.19 10.35
C GLU A 294 -31.63 -13.76 9.78
N GLY A 295 -32.25 -12.82 10.48
CA GLY A 295 -32.25 -11.40 10.12
C GLY A 295 -30.84 -10.76 10.19
N MET A 296 -30.06 -11.12 11.19
CA MET A 296 -28.68 -10.65 11.32
C MET A 296 -27.79 -11.21 10.19
N ILE A 297 -27.92 -12.50 9.89
CA ILE A 297 -27.19 -13.16 8.80
C ILE A 297 -27.60 -12.55 7.46
N SER A 298 -28.91 -12.36 7.21
CA SER A 298 -29.41 -11.72 5.99
C SER A 298 -28.81 -10.33 5.77
N LYS A 299 -28.75 -9.51 6.84
CA LYS A 299 -28.11 -8.19 6.78
C LYS A 299 -26.61 -8.28 6.48
N GLN A 300 -25.92 -9.23 7.09
CA GLN A 300 -24.49 -9.43 6.84
C GLN A 300 -24.23 -9.87 5.40
N VAL A 301 -24.98 -10.85 4.91
CA VAL A 301 -24.88 -11.34 3.52
C VAL A 301 -25.21 -10.21 2.54
N SER A 302 -26.26 -9.43 2.79
CA SER A 302 -26.60 -8.27 1.96
C SER A 302 -25.48 -7.26 1.91
N LYS A 303 -24.85 -6.98 3.04
CA LYS A 303 -23.70 -6.05 3.10
C LYS A 303 -22.45 -6.58 2.39
N GLU A 304 -22.18 -7.88 2.46
CA GLU A 304 -21.12 -8.54 1.70
C GLU A 304 -21.38 -8.39 0.18
N PHE A 305 -22.62 -8.62 -0.26
CA PHE A 305 -23.00 -8.43 -1.67
C PHE A 305 -23.00 -6.97 -2.13
N GLU A 306 -23.38 -6.03 -1.27
CA GLU A 306 -23.26 -4.60 -1.55
C GLU A 306 -21.81 -4.24 -1.85
N GLY A 307 -20.85 -4.72 -1.05
CA GLY A 307 -19.42 -4.51 -1.29
C GLY A 307 -18.95 -5.08 -2.63
N VAL A 308 -19.39 -6.28 -2.99
CA VAL A 308 -19.08 -6.89 -4.30
C VAL A 308 -19.72 -6.10 -5.44
N SER A 309 -20.98 -5.67 -5.27
CA SER A 309 -21.69 -4.85 -6.27
C SER A 309 -20.99 -3.51 -6.50
N GLU A 310 -20.53 -2.84 -5.43
CA GLU A 310 -19.76 -1.60 -5.55
C GLU A 310 -18.43 -1.81 -6.29
N GLN A 311 -17.72 -2.91 -6.04
CA GLN A 311 -16.50 -3.24 -6.77
C GLN A 311 -16.75 -3.49 -8.26
N LEU A 312 -17.84 -4.19 -8.59
CA LEU A 312 -18.25 -4.40 -9.97
C LEU A 312 -18.61 -3.09 -10.68
N LEU A 313 -19.36 -2.21 -9.99
CA LEU A 313 -19.69 -0.88 -10.51
C LEU A 313 -18.43 -0.03 -10.73
N LYS A 314 -17.51 0.00 -9.78
CA LYS A 314 -16.21 0.69 -9.95
C LYS A 314 -15.46 0.17 -11.17
N LYS A 315 -15.38 -1.17 -11.32
CA LYS A 315 -14.74 -1.79 -12.48
C LYS A 315 -15.42 -1.36 -13.78
N GLU A 316 -16.75 -1.40 -13.85
CA GLU A 316 -17.52 -1.05 -15.04
C GLU A 316 -17.33 0.43 -15.43
N ILE A 317 -17.31 1.35 -14.44
CA ILE A 317 -16.99 2.76 -14.65
C ILE A 317 -15.57 2.90 -15.25
N LEU A 318 -14.58 2.28 -14.65
CA LEU A 318 -13.20 2.36 -15.10
C LEU A 318 -13.02 1.76 -16.50
N ASP A 319 -13.71 0.66 -16.82
CA ASP A 319 -13.69 0.02 -18.14
C ASP A 319 -14.29 0.97 -19.20
N GLN A 320 -15.41 1.63 -18.89
CA GLN A 320 -16.03 2.59 -19.81
C GLN A 320 -15.18 3.84 -20.00
N LEU A 321 -14.55 4.37 -18.94
CA LEU A 321 -13.62 5.48 -19.03
C LEU A 321 -12.40 5.12 -19.88
N ASP A 322 -11.81 3.95 -19.67
CA ASP A 322 -10.65 3.49 -20.45
C ASP A 322 -10.96 3.39 -21.94
N ASN A 323 -12.14 2.85 -22.30
CA ASN A 323 -12.58 2.72 -23.68
C ASN A 323 -13.00 4.06 -24.34
N SER A 324 -13.46 5.03 -23.54
CA SER A 324 -13.99 6.30 -24.07
C SER A 324 -12.90 7.31 -24.42
N PHE A 325 -11.70 7.15 -23.88
CA PHE A 325 -10.61 8.09 -24.07
C PHE A 325 -9.45 7.44 -24.82
N ASN A 326 -8.87 8.18 -25.74
CA ASN A 326 -7.64 7.79 -26.43
C ASN A 326 -6.76 9.03 -26.59
N PHE A 327 -5.61 9.03 -25.91
CA PHE A 327 -4.60 10.08 -25.95
C PHE A 327 -3.20 9.48 -25.73
N GLU A 328 -2.17 10.23 -26.10
CA GLU A 328 -0.78 9.82 -25.87
C GLU A 328 -0.45 9.88 -24.37
N LEU A 329 0.22 8.87 -23.86
CA LEU A 329 0.62 8.81 -22.45
C LEU A 329 2.02 9.37 -22.27
N PRO A 330 2.30 10.15 -21.20
CA PRO A 330 3.64 10.57 -20.84
C PRO A 330 4.52 9.36 -20.59
N LYS A 331 5.67 9.32 -21.27
CA LYS A 331 6.57 8.17 -21.23
C LYS A 331 7.16 7.96 -19.83
N SER A 332 7.49 9.05 -19.14
CA SER A 332 8.04 8.99 -17.78
C SER A 332 7.07 8.30 -16.81
N LEU A 333 5.79 8.72 -16.82
CA LEU A 333 4.77 8.09 -15.97
C LEU A 333 4.54 6.63 -16.34
N LEU A 334 4.58 6.32 -17.62
CA LEU A 334 4.39 4.95 -18.09
C LEU A 334 5.56 4.05 -17.68
N ASP A 335 6.80 4.52 -17.81
CA ASP A 335 7.99 3.77 -17.43
C ASP A 335 8.02 3.52 -15.91
N ASP A 336 7.68 4.52 -15.09
CA ASP A 336 7.57 4.39 -13.64
C ASP A 336 6.48 3.37 -13.25
N GLU A 337 5.31 3.42 -13.89
CA GLU A 337 4.23 2.49 -13.57
C GLU A 337 4.52 1.06 -14.06
N ILE A 338 5.20 0.89 -15.20
CA ILE A 338 5.68 -0.43 -15.63
C ILE A 338 6.58 -1.03 -14.54
N HIS A 339 7.52 -0.24 -14.03
CA HIS A 339 8.40 -0.70 -12.96
C HIS A 339 7.63 -1.12 -11.70
N ASN A 340 6.64 -0.35 -11.29
CA ASN A 340 5.78 -0.67 -10.15
C ASN A 340 4.97 -1.96 -10.37
N VAL A 341 4.39 -2.14 -11.54
CA VAL A 341 3.62 -3.35 -11.87
C VAL A 341 4.55 -4.57 -11.95
N GLU A 342 5.72 -4.45 -12.57
CA GLU A 342 6.71 -5.53 -12.62
C GLU A 342 7.16 -5.94 -11.21
N HIS A 343 7.40 -4.97 -10.33
CA HIS A 343 7.74 -5.23 -8.93
C HIS A 343 6.63 -5.99 -8.19
N THR A 344 5.37 -5.60 -8.40
CA THR A 344 4.21 -6.32 -7.83
C THR A 344 4.13 -7.75 -8.32
N LEU A 345 4.31 -7.99 -9.62
CA LEU A 345 4.29 -9.34 -10.21
C LEU A 345 5.44 -10.22 -9.68
N VAL A 346 6.61 -9.63 -9.43
CA VAL A 346 7.73 -10.35 -8.81
C VAL A 346 7.36 -10.79 -7.39
N HIS A 347 6.72 -9.91 -6.59
CA HIS A 347 6.26 -10.27 -5.26
C HIS A 347 5.20 -11.37 -5.27
N GLU A 348 4.20 -11.28 -6.13
CA GLU A 348 3.17 -12.32 -6.28
C GLU A 348 3.81 -13.69 -6.60
N LYS A 349 4.76 -13.71 -7.52
CA LYS A 349 5.51 -14.94 -7.86
C LYS A 349 6.37 -15.45 -6.70
N MET A 350 6.97 -14.57 -5.94
CA MET A 350 7.71 -14.96 -4.73
C MET A 350 6.79 -15.65 -3.71
N ASP A 351 5.61 -15.10 -3.52
CA ASP A 351 4.65 -15.66 -2.56
C ASP A 351 4.07 -17.00 -3.04
N GLU A 352 3.84 -17.16 -4.34
CA GLU A 352 3.49 -18.45 -4.93
C GLU A 352 4.60 -19.51 -4.74
N LEU A 353 5.86 -19.14 -4.93
CA LEU A 353 7.01 -20.04 -4.76
C LEU A 353 7.23 -20.38 -3.27
N LYS A 354 7.05 -19.41 -2.37
CA LYS A 354 7.05 -19.67 -0.92
C LYS A 354 5.95 -20.66 -0.51
N ALA A 355 4.75 -20.50 -1.06
CA ALA A 355 3.64 -21.43 -0.82
C ALA A 355 3.93 -22.86 -1.33
N LYS A 356 4.79 -22.99 -2.34
CA LYS A 356 5.28 -24.28 -2.87
C LYS A 356 6.48 -24.85 -2.12
N GLY A 357 6.95 -24.16 -1.05
CA GLY A 357 8.02 -24.61 -0.17
C GLY A 357 9.44 -24.14 -0.55
N GLU A 358 9.58 -23.23 -1.49
CA GLU A 358 10.87 -22.62 -1.79
C GLU A 358 11.27 -21.60 -0.73
N LYS A 359 12.51 -21.67 -0.25
CA LYS A 359 13.04 -20.77 0.79
C LYS A 359 13.66 -19.54 0.13
N PHE A 360 13.04 -18.39 0.32
CA PHE A 360 13.61 -17.09 0.00
C PHE A 360 14.06 -16.41 1.29
N SER A 361 15.34 -16.04 1.36
CA SER A 361 15.92 -15.31 2.48
C SER A 361 16.00 -13.83 2.12
N HIS A 362 15.03 -13.04 2.61
CA HIS A 362 15.01 -11.57 2.61
C HIS A 362 14.87 -10.83 1.25
N GLU A 363 14.55 -9.53 1.35
CA GLU A 363 14.20 -8.56 0.30
C GLU A 363 15.20 -8.44 -0.89
N HIS A 364 16.38 -9.03 -0.83
CA HIS A 364 17.37 -9.01 -1.90
C HIS A 364 17.23 -10.13 -2.94
N ASP A 365 16.26 -11.01 -2.82
CA ASP A 365 16.07 -12.13 -3.77
C ASP A 365 15.15 -11.75 -4.96
N HIS A 366 14.71 -10.50 -5.05
CA HIS A 366 13.92 -9.99 -6.19
C HIS A 366 14.65 -10.19 -7.54
N ASP A 367 15.96 -10.00 -7.57
CA ASP A 367 16.77 -10.14 -8.79
C ASP A 367 16.85 -11.58 -9.32
N LYS A 368 16.45 -12.56 -8.51
CA LYS A 368 16.46 -13.98 -8.90
C LYS A 368 15.23 -14.38 -9.69
N ILE A 369 14.14 -13.62 -9.58
CA ILE A 369 12.89 -13.91 -10.27
C ILE A 369 12.85 -13.14 -11.58
N LYS A 370 13.03 -13.85 -12.68
CA LYS A 370 12.91 -13.26 -14.02
C LYS A 370 11.45 -13.35 -14.49
N LEU A 371 10.90 -12.19 -14.83
CA LEU A 371 9.60 -12.11 -15.48
C LEU A 371 9.70 -12.65 -16.92
N SER A 372 8.71 -13.41 -17.34
CA SER A 372 8.60 -13.86 -18.72
C SER A 372 8.19 -12.71 -19.65
N ASP A 373 8.39 -12.87 -20.95
CA ASP A 373 7.96 -11.87 -21.94
C ASP A 373 6.44 -11.66 -21.91
N ALA A 374 5.68 -12.70 -21.56
CA ALA A 374 4.23 -12.60 -21.36
C ALA A 374 3.89 -11.72 -20.15
N ASP A 375 4.61 -11.88 -19.03
CA ASP A 375 4.42 -11.05 -17.82
C ASP A 375 4.73 -9.58 -18.11
N LYS A 376 5.83 -9.31 -18.82
CA LYS A 376 6.22 -7.94 -19.20
C LYS A 376 5.19 -7.30 -20.13
N LYS A 377 4.65 -8.04 -21.07
CA LYS A 377 3.57 -7.56 -21.94
C LYS A 377 2.30 -7.26 -21.13
N SER A 378 1.95 -8.12 -20.19
CA SER A 378 0.83 -7.90 -19.29
C SER A 378 1.07 -6.67 -18.40
N ALA A 379 2.28 -6.51 -17.85
CA ALA A 379 2.66 -5.35 -17.06
C ALA A 379 2.51 -4.04 -17.86
N LEU A 380 2.95 -4.03 -19.11
CA LEU A 380 2.82 -2.87 -19.99
C LEU A 380 1.34 -2.48 -20.22
N GLU A 381 0.46 -3.46 -20.49
CA GLU A 381 -0.97 -3.17 -20.70
C GLU A 381 -1.66 -2.69 -19.42
N ILE A 382 -1.32 -3.29 -18.28
CA ILE A 382 -1.82 -2.83 -16.97
C ILE A 382 -1.32 -1.43 -16.67
N ALA A 383 -0.05 -1.14 -16.88
CA ALA A 383 0.54 0.17 -16.65
C ALA A 383 -0.09 1.26 -17.54
N LYS A 384 -0.26 0.99 -18.84
CA LYS A 384 -0.95 1.91 -19.76
C LYS A 384 -2.34 2.26 -19.26
N ARG A 385 -3.11 1.24 -18.88
CA ARG A 385 -4.47 1.44 -18.37
C ARG A 385 -4.48 2.26 -17.08
N ARG A 386 -3.59 1.95 -16.13
CA ARG A 386 -3.49 2.66 -14.86
C ARG A 386 -3.12 4.13 -15.06
N VAL A 387 -2.07 4.44 -15.83
CA VAL A 387 -1.66 5.81 -16.13
C VAL A 387 -2.79 6.60 -16.81
N LYS A 388 -3.44 5.99 -17.80
CA LYS A 388 -4.56 6.59 -18.51
C LYS A 388 -5.72 6.96 -17.58
N LEU A 389 -6.16 6.00 -16.75
CA LEU A 389 -7.24 6.21 -15.81
C LEU A 389 -6.88 7.24 -14.72
N ALA A 390 -5.65 7.21 -14.22
CA ALA A 390 -5.20 8.19 -13.24
C ALA A 390 -5.23 9.62 -13.79
N LEU A 391 -4.78 9.82 -15.03
CA LEU A 391 -4.85 11.12 -15.70
C LEU A 391 -6.30 11.61 -15.89
N ILE A 392 -7.21 10.72 -16.29
CA ILE A 392 -8.65 11.03 -16.44
C ILE A 392 -9.26 11.39 -15.09
N LEU A 393 -9.01 10.60 -14.05
CA LEU A 393 -9.56 10.81 -12.71
C LEU A 393 -9.03 12.09 -12.08
N ASN A 394 -7.73 12.38 -12.20
CA ASN A 394 -7.14 13.63 -11.73
C ASN A 394 -7.79 14.84 -12.38
N LYS A 395 -7.90 14.81 -13.71
CA LYS A 395 -8.55 15.90 -14.46
C LYS A 395 -10.00 16.10 -14.01
N THR A 396 -10.72 15.00 -13.81
CA THR A 396 -12.11 15.03 -13.32
C THR A 396 -12.19 15.59 -11.91
N GLY A 397 -11.28 15.21 -11.03
CA GLY A 397 -11.19 15.72 -9.67
C GLY A 397 -10.94 17.22 -9.63
N GLU A 398 -10.01 17.72 -10.43
CA GLU A 398 -9.71 19.15 -10.55
C GLU A 398 -10.92 19.95 -11.06
N GLU A 399 -11.57 19.48 -12.14
CA GLU A 399 -12.74 20.17 -12.73
C GLU A 399 -13.94 20.24 -11.78
N ASN A 400 -14.13 19.22 -10.97
CA ASN A 400 -15.23 19.18 -9.99
C ASN A 400 -14.82 19.68 -8.61
N ASN A 401 -13.60 20.21 -8.42
CA ASN A 401 -13.08 20.70 -7.13
C ASN A 401 -13.17 19.65 -6.01
N ILE A 402 -12.99 18.38 -6.35
CA ILE A 402 -12.98 17.29 -5.36
C ILE A 402 -11.70 17.42 -4.53
N LYS A 403 -11.87 17.55 -3.22
CA LYS A 403 -10.75 17.65 -2.27
C LYS A 403 -10.91 16.59 -1.19
N VAL A 404 -9.85 15.87 -0.92
CA VAL A 404 -9.81 14.94 0.21
C VAL A 404 -9.80 15.72 1.51
N THR A 405 -10.69 15.37 2.42
CA THR A 405 -10.75 15.98 3.75
C THR A 405 -9.80 15.26 4.72
N SER A 406 -9.36 15.97 5.77
CA SER A 406 -8.54 15.33 6.82
C SER A 406 -9.25 14.20 7.55
N GLU A 407 -10.58 14.17 7.53
CA GLU A 407 -11.39 13.11 8.14
C GLU A 407 -11.38 11.85 7.28
N GLU A 408 -11.55 11.99 5.96
CA GLU A 408 -11.45 10.89 5.01
C GLU A 408 -10.06 10.24 5.05
N LEU A 409 -9.02 11.05 5.10
CA LEU A 409 -7.64 10.59 5.21
C LEU A 409 -7.41 9.78 6.51
N LYS A 410 -7.97 10.24 7.64
CA LYS A 410 -7.91 9.47 8.90
C LYS A 410 -8.67 8.15 8.82
N MET A 411 -9.84 8.17 8.22
CA MET A 411 -10.64 6.95 8.04
C MET A 411 -9.90 5.90 7.20
N GLU A 412 -9.26 6.34 6.11
CA GLU A 412 -8.49 5.43 5.26
C GLU A 412 -7.26 4.90 6.00
N LEU A 413 -6.54 5.76 6.73
CA LEU A 413 -5.44 5.31 7.58
C LEU A 413 -5.90 4.26 8.62
N GLU A 414 -7.04 4.46 9.28
CA GLU A 414 -7.57 3.50 10.24
C GLU A 414 -7.98 2.17 9.57
N LYS A 415 -8.47 2.22 8.35
CA LYS A 415 -8.79 1.02 7.56
C LYS A 415 -7.53 0.25 7.21
N GLN A 416 -6.47 0.94 6.78
CA GLN A 416 -5.16 0.36 6.53
C GLN A 416 -4.57 -0.29 7.79
N LEU A 417 -4.65 0.39 8.94
CA LEU A 417 -4.16 -0.14 10.21
C LEU A 417 -4.82 -1.48 10.61
N ARG A 418 -6.11 -1.66 10.27
CA ARG A 418 -6.84 -2.92 10.53
C ARG A 418 -6.32 -4.10 9.71
N ASN A 419 -5.71 -3.85 8.57
CA ASN A 419 -5.14 -4.88 7.70
C ASN A 419 -3.82 -5.45 8.25
N TYR A 420 -3.16 -4.74 9.18
CA TYR A 420 -1.86 -5.11 9.75
C TYR A 420 -1.89 -5.17 11.28
N PRO A 421 -2.61 -6.13 11.88
CA PRO A 421 -2.71 -6.26 13.34
C PRO A 421 -1.34 -6.50 13.98
N GLY A 422 -1.03 -5.71 15.01
CA GLY A 422 0.25 -5.75 15.72
C GLY A 422 1.34 -4.81 15.17
N GLN A 423 1.11 -4.14 14.04
CA GLN A 423 2.02 -3.16 13.46
C GLN A 423 1.46 -1.73 13.45
N GLU A 424 0.31 -1.50 14.07
CA GLU A 424 -0.44 -0.25 14.01
C GLU A 424 0.40 0.96 14.45
N LYS A 425 1.24 0.77 15.48
CA LYS A 425 2.12 1.83 15.97
C LYS A 425 3.19 2.21 14.95
N ASN A 426 3.83 1.21 14.35
CA ASN A 426 4.91 1.44 13.38
C ASN A 426 4.38 2.16 12.13
N ILE A 427 3.22 1.75 11.63
CA ILE A 427 2.57 2.34 10.47
C ILE A 427 2.15 3.78 10.78
N ARG A 428 1.56 4.03 11.95
CA ARG A 428 1.17 5.39 12.38
C ARG A 428 2.38 6.30 12.51
N ASP A 429 3.47 5.84 13.13
CA ASP A 429 4.72 6.59 13.27
C ASP A 429 5.37 6.89 11.91
N PHE A 430 5.27 5.95 10.95
CA PHE A 430 5.75 6.15 9.57
C PHE A 430 5.00 7.30 8.88
N TYR A 431 3.68 7.28 8.88
CA TYR A 431 2.87 8.32 8.23
C TYR A 431 2.95 9.68 8.94
N GLN A 432 3.15 9.71 10.26
CA GLN A 432 3.42 10.95 10.99
C GLN A 432 4.76 11.59 10.59
N LYS A 433 5.79 10.78 10.34
CA LYS A 433 7.11 11.25 9.90
C LYS A 433 7.13 11.60 8.41
N ASN A 434 6.24 11.03 7.62
CA ASN A 434 6.17 11.20 6.17
C ASN A 434 4.78 11.68 5.74
N PRO A 435 4.43 12.97 5.98
CA PRO A 435 3.10 13.50 5.62
C PRO A 435 2.80 13.41 4.12
N ALA A 436 3.83 13.45 3.26
CA ALA A 436 3.67 13.29 1.82
C ALA A 436 3.16 11.88 1.47
N GLU A 437 3.62 10.84 2.17
CA GLU A 437 3.14 9.47 1.96
C GLU A 437 1.70 9.29 2.48
N LEU A 438 1.33 10.01 3.54
CA LEU A 438 -0.05 10.02 4.03
C LEU A 438 -1.03 10.60 3.00
N MET A 439 -0.59 11.59 2.22
CA MET A 439 -1.43 12.20 1.18
C MET A 439 -1.58 11.31 -0.06
N LYS A 440 -0.85 10.22 -0.16
CA LYS A 440 -0.95 9.23 -1.24
C LYS A 440 -1.99 8.13 -0.94
N LEU A 441 -2.47 8.04 0.30
CA LEU A 441 -3.56 7.14 0.69
C LEU A 441 -4.89 7.60 0.09
#